data_4234a919e8fb50d2e0d475ad4900f20d
#
_entry.id   4234a919e8fb50d2e0d475ad4900f20d
#
_cell.length_a   1.000
_cell.length_b   1.000
_cell.length_c   1.000
_cell.angle_alpha   90.00
_cell.angle_beta   90.00
_cell.angle_gamma   90.00
#
_symmetry.space_group_name_H-M   'P 1'
#
loop_
_entity.id
_entity.type
_entity.pdbx_description
1 polymer ?
#
loop_
_entity_poly.entity_id
_entity_poly.type
_entity_poly.pdbx_seq_one_letter_code
_entity_poly.pdbx_strand_id
1 'polypeptide(L)'
;MGISNKKWVLKNRPQGLVKDSDFELITEVLPEIDEGEILLENIYLSFDPTQRGWLNDVPGYLPPVQIGEVIRSGGVGRVMESRNPEYKVGDLTFGFVGWQSHCVTKPEADDRFRVIPDLLPIPTMLNVMGTTGITAYYGLIELGDPQPGETVLVSGAAGATGSVVVCLLYTSDAADEGLG
;
A
#
# COMPACT_ATOMS: atom_id res chain seq x y z
N MET A 1 8.02 -19.58 21.58
CA MET A 1 7.03 -20.19 20.64
C MET A 1 7.06 -19.34 19.38
N GLY A 2 7.27 -19.96 18.21
CA GLY A 2 7.29 -19.22 16.95
C GLY A 2 5.92 -18.64 16.60
N ILE A 3 5.90 -17.48 15.95
CA ILE A 3 4.67 -16.82 15.51
C ILE A 3 4.13 -17.51 14.25
N SER A 4 2.84 -17.85 14.27
CA SER A 4 2.15 -18.46 13.12
C SER A 4 1.77 -17.37 12.12
N ASN A 5 2.25 -17.50 10.89
CA ASN A 5 1.91 -16.63 9.77
C ASN A 5 0.97 -17.33 8.80
N LYS A 6 -0.15 -16.67 8.46
CA LYS A 6 -1.03 -17.06 7.36
C LYS A 6 -0.74 -16.15 6.18
N LYS A 7 -0.41 -16.73 5.03
CA LYS A 7 -0.05 -15.98 3.82
C LYS A 7 -0.73 -16.53 2.57
N TRP A 8 -1.12 -15.63 1.69
CA TRP A 8 -1.57 -15.97 0.35
C TRP A 8 -0.39 -15.94 -0.62
N VAL A 9 -0.17 -17.04 -1.32
CA VAL A 9 0.88 -17.17 -2.32
C VAL A 9 0.30 -17.36 -3.71
N LEU A 10 1.05 -16.95 -4.73
CA LEU A 10 0.70 -17.23 -6.12
C LEU A 10 0.92 -18.70 -6.42
N LYS A 11 -0.15 -19.42 -6.73
CA LYS A 11 -0.10 -20.84 -7.10
C LYS A 11 0.00 -21.05 -8.60
N ASN A 12 -0.80 -20.31 -9.36
CA ASN A 12 -0.83 -20.36 -10.81
C ASN A 12 -0.88 -18.95 -11.39
N ARG A 13 -0.32 -18.75 -12.58
CA ARG A 13 -0.47 -17.49 -13.34
C ARG A 13 -1.90 -17.34 -13.83
N PRO A 14 -2.65 -16.28 -13.47
CA PRO A 14 -4.01 -16.08 -13.93
C PRO A 14 -4.08 -15.92 -15.46
N GLN A 15 -4.99 -16.64 -16.09
CA GLN A 15 -5.34 -16.48 -17.49
C GLN A 15 -6.69 -15.74 -17.60
N GLY A 16 -6.66 -14.47 -18.00
CA GLY A 16 -7.83 -13.59 -17.96
C GLY A 16 -8.16 -13.11 -16.55
N LEU A 17 -9.39 -13.31 -16.10
CA LEU A 17 -9.80 -12.99 -14.72
C LEU A 17 -9.12 -13.94 -13.73
N VAL A 18 -8.81 -13.41 -12.55
CA VAL A 18 -8.27 -14.22 -11.45
C VAL A 18 -9.31 -15.23 -10.95
N LYS A 19 -8.85 -16.38 -10.48
CA LYS A 19 -9.68 -17.45 -9.92
C LYS A 19 -9.10 -17.87 -8.57
N ASP A 20 -9.91 -18.43 -7.70
CA ASP A 20 -9.47 -18.94 -6.41
C ASP A 20 -8.33 -19.95 -6.53
N SER A 21 -8.34 -20.76 -7.63
CA SER A 21 -7.29 -21.72 -7.93
C SER A 21 -5.92 -21.12 -8.27
N ASP A 22 -5.84 -19.82 -8.53
CA ASP A 22 -4.58 -19.13 -8.81
C ASP A 22 -3.80 -18.82 -7.53
N PHE A 23 -4.44 -18.95 -6.38
CA PHE A 23 -3.89 -18.63 -5.07
C PHE A 23 -3.90 -19.84 -4.14
N GLU A 24 -3.03 -19.82 -3.14
CA GLU A 24 -3.01 -20.81 -2.07
C GLU A 24 -2.77 -20.11 -0.72
N LEU A 25 -3.60 -20.47 0.28
CA LEU A 25 -3.40 -20.02 1.65
C LEU A 25 -2.47 -20.99 2.36
N ILE A 26 -1.30 -20.52 2.77
CA ILE A 26 -0.30 -21.29 3.50
C ILE A 26 -0.21 -20.80 4.94
N THR A 27 0.01 -21.72 5.86
CA THR A 27 0.34 -21.40 7.26
C THR A 27 1.74 -21.91 7.55
N GLU A 28 2.58 -21.04 8.09
CA GLU A 28 3.96 -21.37 8.47
C GLU A 28 4.29 -20.78 9.84
N VAL A 29 5.38 -21.24 10.44
CA VAL A 29 5.96 -20.61 11.62
C VAL A 29 7.09 -19.72 11.16
N LEU A 30 7.03 -18.44 11.52
CA LEU A 30 8.09 -17.50 11.16
C LEU A 30 9.39 -17.81 11.91
N PRO A 31 10.56 -17.63 11.27
CA PRO A 31 11.85 -17.72 11.93
C PRO A 31 12.01 -16.59 12.96
N GLU A 32 13.01 -16.71 13.83
CA GLU A 32 13.50 -15.59 14.62
C GLU A 32 14.07 -14.52 13.68
N ILE A 33 13.94 -13.26 14.06
CA ILE A 33 14.46 -12.15 13.25
C ILE A 33 15.97 -12.01 13.40
N ASP A 34 16.63 -11.65 12.32
CA ASP A 34 18.06 -11.36 12.25
C ASP A 34 18.37 -9.88 12.50
N GLU A 35 19.66 -9.54 12.59
CA GLU A 35 20.11 -8.15 12.73
C GLU A 35 19.63 -7.27 11.58
N GLY A 36 19.08 -6.10 11.93
CA GLY A 36 18.44 -5.16 10.98
C GLY A 36 17.02 -5.53 10.58
N GLU A 37 16.46 -6.65 11.03
CA GLU A 37 15.11 -7.05 10.74
C GLU A 37 14.09 -6.57 11.78
N ILE A 38 12.85 -6.49 11.33
CA ILE A 38 11.67 -6.26 12.16
C ILE A 38 10.62 -7.31 11.87
N LEU A 39 9.85 -7.68 12.89
CA LEU A 39 8.65 -8.49 12.77
C LEU A 39 7.42 -7.60 12.90
N LEU A 40 6.52 -7.71 11.94
CA LEU A 40 5.28 -6.95 11.87
C LEU A 40 4.06 -7.85 12.03
N GLU A 41 3.05 -7.37 12.76
CA GLU A 41 1.66 -7.79 12.60
C GLU A 41 0.99 -6.86 11.59
N ASN A 42 0.50 -7.41 10.48
CA ASN A 42 -0.18 -6.64 9.44
C ASN A 42 -1.60 -6.30 9.89
N ILE A 43 -1.92 -5.01 9.93
CA ILE A 43 -3.22 -4.48 10.38
C ILE A 43 -4.13 -4.21 9.19
N TYR A 44 -3.58 -3.60 8.14
CA TYR A 44 -4.29 -3.30 6.89
C TYR A 44 -3.42 -3.62 5.69
N LEU A 45 -4.05 -4.15 4.65
CA LEU A 45 -3.45 -4.41 3.35
C LEU A 45 -4.13 -3.54 2.30
N SER A 46 -3.34 -3.00 1.38
CA SER A 46 -3.85 -2.30 0.21
C SER A 46 -4.33 -3.32 -0.83
N PHE A 47 -5.43 -2.98 -1.51
CA PHE A 47 -5.97 -3.74 -2.61
C PHE A 47 -5.97 -2.87 -3.87
N ASP A 48 -4.93 -3.01 -4.68
CA ASP A 48 -4.66 -2.14 -5.81
C ASP A 48 -4.77 -2.85 -7.15
N PRO A 49 -5.30 -2.21 -8.21
CA PRO A 49 -5.37 -2.79 -9.57
C PRO A 49 -4.02 -3.25 -10.11
N THR A 50 -2.91 -2.59 -9.72
CA THR A 50 -1.54 -2.95 -10.14
C THR A 50 -1.14 -4.36 -9.71
N GLN A 51 -1.71 -4.88 -8.62
CA GLN A 51 -1.45 -6.24 -8.14
C GLN A 51 -1.79 -7.28 -9.20
N ARG A 52 -2.87 -7.07 -9.98
CA ARG A 52 -3.21 -7.97 -11.11
C ARG A 52 -2.09 -8.02 -12.15
N GLY A 53 -1.44 -6.88 -12.41
CA GLY A 53 -0.31 -6.79 -13.35
C GLY A 53 0.90 -7.59 -12.87
N TRP A 54 1.22 -7.54 -11.57
CA TRP A 54 2.36 -8.25 -10.98
C TRP A 54 2.22 -9.77 -10.96
N LEU A 55 1.02 -10.30 -11.17
CA LEU A 55 0.78 -11.74 -11.28
C LEU A 55 1.12 -12.29 -12.67
N ASN A 56 1.31 -11.43 -13.67
CA ASN A 56 1.76 -11.84 -15.01
C ASN A 56 3.28 -12.00 -15.03
N ASP A 57 3.77 -12.94 -15.87
CA ASP A 57 5.21 -13.10 -16.07
C ASP A 57 5.71 -12.16 -17.17
N VAL A 58 5.55 -10.87 -16.92
CA VAL A 58 5.93 -9.80 -17.86
C VAL A 58 6.75 -8.76 -17.08
N PRO A 59 7.91 -8.37 -17.58
CA PRO A 59 8.70 -7.31 -16.96
C PRO A 59 7.90 -6.00 -16.86
N GLY A 60 7.95 -5.37 -15.71
CA GLY A 60 7.33 -4.07 -15.43
C GLY A 60 8.26 -3.22 -14.58
N TYR A 61 7.73 -2.16 -13.96
CA TYR A 61 8.51 -1.32 -13.04
C TYR A 61 8.89 -2.06 -11.73
N LEU A 62 8.24 -3.18 -11.43
CA LEU A 62 8.63 -4.14 -10.41
C LEU A 62 8.70 -5.53 -11.01
N PRO A 63 9.59 -6.40 -10.49
CA PRO A 63 9.62 -7.81 -10.91
C PRO A 63 8.27 -8.49 -10.68
N PRO A 64 7.84 -9.40 -11.54
CA PRO A 64 6.62 -10.18 -11.32
C PRO A 64 6.73 -11.04 -10.06
N VAL A 65 5.60 -11.22 -9.37
CA VAL A 65 5.49 -12.17 -8.26
C VAL A 65 5.73 -13.58 -8.80
N GLN A 66 6.62 -14.33 -8.18
CA GLN A 66 6.93 -15.69 -8.61
C GLN A 66 5.92 -16.71 -8.04
N ILE A 67 5.81 -17.88 -8.71
CA ILE A 67 5.00 -18.98 -8.17
C ILE A 67 5.55 -19.38 -6.80
N GLY A 68 4.68 -19.48 -5.80
CA GLY A 68 5.04 -19.76 -4.42
C GLY A 68 5.40 -18.53 -3.58
N GLU A 69 5.61 -17.37 -4.20
CA GLU A 69 5.82 -16.11 -3.46
C GLU A 69 4.51 -15.55 -2.90
N VAL A 70 4.64 -14.82 -1.80
CA VAL A 70 3.53 -14.05 -1.20
C VAL A 70 3.05 -13.00 -2.20
N ILE A 71 1.74 -12.85 -2.33
CA ILE A 71 1.13 -11.81 -3.16
C ILE A 71 1.59 -10.45 -2.64
N ARG A 72 2.28 -9.69 -3.49
CA ARG A 72 2.80 -8.37 -3.14
C ARG A 72 1.67 -7.38 -2.87
N SER A 73 1.76 -6.67 -1.74
CA SER A 73 0.81 -5.63 -1.37
C SER A 73 1.49 -4.60 -0.48
N GLY A 74 1.18 -3.34 -0.69
CA GLY A 74 1.39 -2.33 0.33
C GLY A 74 0.50 -2.59 1.54
N GLY A 75 0.91 -2.12 2.70
CA GLY A 75 0.11 -2.27 3.90
C GLY A 75 0.66 -1.48 5.08
N VAL A 76 -0.10 -1.52 6.17
CA VAL A 76 0.31 -0.98 7.46
C VAL A 76 0.41 -2.11 8.45
N GLY A 77 1.57 -2.23 9.07
CA GLY A 77 1.84 -3.19 10.13
C GLY A 77 2.29 -2.51 11.42
N ARG A 78 2.13 -3.23 12.51
CA ARG A 78 2.67 -2.85 13.83
C ARG A 78 3.92 -3.66 14.12
N VAL A 79 4.98 -3.00 14.56
CA VAL A 79 6.22 -3.66 14.97
C VAL A 79 5.97 -4.47 16.24
N MET A 80 6.14 -5.78 16.16
CA MET A 80 6.00 -6.72 17.27
C MET A 80 7.35 -7.04 17.92
N GLU A 81 8.40 -7.12 17.09
CA GLU A 81 9.78 -7.33 17.51
C GLU A 81 10.71 -6.56 16.56
N SER A 82 11.83 -6.05 17.07
CA SER A 82 12.80 -5.30 16.28
C SER A 82 14.23 -5.62 16.70
N ARG A 83 15.08 -5.85 15.69
CA ARG A 83 16.54 -5.83 15.77
C ARG A 83 17.11 -4.71 14.88
N ASN A 84 16.30 -3.68 14.60
CA ASN A 84 16.67 -2.49 13.86
C ASN A 84 16.52 -1.26 14.77
N PRO A 85 17.57 -0.44 14.96
CA PRO A 85 17.54 0.67 15.91
C PRO A 85 16.57 1.81 15.52
N GLU A 86 16.17 1.88 14.25
CA GLU A 86 15.26 2.92 13.75
C GLU A 86 13.77 2.59 13.97
N TYR A 87 13.46 1.33 14.30
CA TYR A 87 12.08 0.84 14.49
C TYR A 87 11.89 0.30 15.89
N LYS A 88 10.88 0.79 16.59
CA LYS A 88 10.56 0.39 17.97
C LYS A 88 9.33 -0.51 18.00
N VAL A 89 9.28 -1.44 18.95
CA VAL A 89 8.07 -2.21 19.23
C VAL A 89 6.90 -1.27 19.51
N GLY A 90 5.79 -1.49 18.81
CA GLY A 90 4.60 -0.66 18.84
C GLY A 90 4.50 0.36 17.70
N ASP A 91 5.59 0.70 17.02
CA ASP A 91 5.56 1.61 15.88
C ASP A 91 4.60 1.08 14.80
N LEU A 92 3.87 2.01 14.18
CA LEU A 92 3.14 1.74 12.95
C LEU A 92 4.05 2.00 11.76
N THR A 93 4.07 1.08 10.80
CA THR A 93 4.90 1.18 9.60
C THR A 93 4.07 1.02 8.35
N PHE A 94 4.44 1.73 7.29
CA PHE A 94 3.95 1.52 5.94
C PHE A 94 5.07 0.92 5.09
N GLY A 95 4.75 -0.05 4.23
CA GLY A 95 5.69 -0.68 3.29
C GLY A 95 5.05 -1.81 2.52
N PHE A 96 5.87 -2.58 1.77
CA PHE A 96 5.41 -3.82 1.15
C PHE A 96 5.44 -4.96 2.17
N VAL A 97 4.28 -5.29 2.69
CA VAL A 97 4.11 -6.34 3.71
C VAL A 97 3.52 -7.64 3.14
N GLY A 98 2.96 -7.59 1.92
CA GLY A 98 2.34 -8.75 1.26
C GLY A 98 1.03 -9.21 1.89
N TRP A 99 0.32 -10.09 1.20
CA TRP A 99 -0.94 -10.66 1.70
C TRP A 99 -0.67 -11.75 2.75
N GLN A 100 -0.37 -11.33 3.93
CA GLN A 100 -0.06 -12.21 5.07
C GLN A 100 -0.42 -11.56 6.40
N SER A 101 -0.54 -12.38 7.44
CA SER A 101 -0.88 -11.88 8.78
C SER A 101 0.31 -11.23 9.48
N HIS A 102 1.51 -11.75 9.25
CA HIS A 102 2.75 -11.23 9.81
C HIS A 102 3.83 -11.20 8.73
N CYS A 103 4.82 -10.34 8.90
CA CYS A 103 5.92 -10.17 7.96
C CYS A 103 7.23 -9.95 8.72
N VAL A 104 8.25 -10.72 8.37
CA VAL A 104 9.63 -10.41 8.73
C VAL A 104 10.26 -9.67 7.56
N THR A 105 10.86 -8.52 7.80
CA THR A 105 11.44 -7.68 6.75
C THR A 105 12.64 -6.88 7.24
N LYS A 106 13.53 -6.56 6.30
CA LYS A 106 14.59 -5.55 6.44
C LYS A 106 14.10 -4.25 5.83
N PRO A 107 13.74 -3.23 6.63
CA PRO A 107 13.20 -1.97 6.10
C PRO A 107 14.12 -1.27 5.09
N GLU A 108 15.43 -1.33 5.28
CA GLU A 108 16.40 -0.71 4.36
C GLU A 108 16.42 -1.32 2.96
N ALA A 109 15.87 -2.52 2.78
CA ALA A 109 15.75 -3.17 1.49
C ALA A 109 14.61 -2.61 0.61
N ASP A 110 13.71 -1.81 1.20
CA ASP A 110 12.60 -1.15 0.51
C ASP A 110 12.51 0.33 0.95
N ASP A 111 12.89 1.25 0.08
CA ASP A 111 12.86 2.70 0.28
C ASP A 111 11.47 3.27 0.61
N ARG A 112 10.41 2.49 0.40
CA ARG A 112 9.03 2.81 0.77
C ARG A 112 8.70 2.50 2.21
N PHE A 113 9.55 1.71 2.89
CA PHE A 113 9.35 1.35 4.27
C PHE A 113 9.61 2.55 5.18
N ARG A 114 8.62 2.92 6.00
CA ARG A 114 8.74 4.05 6.92
C ARG A 114 7.84 3.90 8.13
N VAL A 115 8.27 4.47 9.25
CA VAL A 115 7.39 4.70 10.41
C VAL A 115 6.37 5.77 10.03
N ILE A 116 5.12 5.53 10.37
CA ILE A 116 4.02 6.48 10.16
C ILE A 116 3.54 7.03 11.51
N PRO A 117 3.20 8.34 11.57
CA PRO A 117 2.70 8.93 12.81
C PRO A 117 1.30 8.40 13.14
N ASP A 118 1.05 8.12 14.42
CA ASP A 118 -0.28 7.73 14.93
C ASP A 118 -1.15 8.99 15.15
N LEU A 119 -1.33 9.78 14.08
CA LEU A 119 -2.07 11.08 14.12
C LEU A 119 -3.40 10.98 13.35
N LEU A 120 -3.57 9.99 12.50
CA LEU A 120 -4.73 9.84 11.62
C LEU A 120 -5.22 8.39 11.65
N PRO A 121 -6.49 8.14 11.31
CA PRO A 121 -6.96 6.77 11.13
C PRO A 121 -6.05 5.99 10.17
N ILE A 122 -5.60 4.82 10.58
CA ILE A 122 -4.62 4.01 9.82
C ILE A 122 -4.98 3.83 8.34
N PRO A 123 -6.25 3.58 7.94
CA PRO A 123 -6.62 3.44 6.52
C PRO A 123 -6.29 4.66 5.67
N THR A 124 -6.17 5.85 6.27
CA THR A 124 -5.80 7.09 5.58
C THR A 124 -4.44 6.97 4.89
N MET A 125 -3.51 6.19 5.48
CA MET A 125 -2.18 5.94 4.94
C MET A 125 -2.19 5.08 3.67
N LEU A 126 -3.26 4.34 3.44
CA LEU A 126 -3.45 3.53 2.22
C LEU A 126 -4.31 4.24 1.17
N ASN A 127 -4.81 5.44 1.46
CA ASN A 127 -5.67 6.23 0.57
C ASN A 127 -5.10 7.64 0.39
N VAL A 128 -5.65 8.64 1.10
CA VAL A 128 -5.32 10.08 0.88
C VAL A 128 -3.86 10.41 1.15
N MET A 129 -3.25 9.77 2.16
CA MET A 129 -1.82 9.95 2.52
C MET A 129 -0.90 8.94 1.85
N GLY A 130 -1.46 8.04 1.05
CA GLY A 130 -0.74 7.02 0.29
C GLY A 130 -0.61 7.38 -1.18
N THR A 131 -0.29 6.36 -2.00
CA THR A 131 -0.08 6.49 -3.45
C THR A 131 -1.26 7.13 -4.16
N THR A 132 -2.49 6.81 -3.75
CA THR A 132 -3.72 7.34 -4.34
C THR A 132 -3.83 8.86 -4.20
N GLY A 133 -3.63 9.37 -2.99
CA GLY A 133 -3.71 10.81 -2.74
C GLY A 133 -2.55 11.56 -3.37
N ILE A 134 -1.32 11.02 -3.31
CA ILE A 134 -0.15 11.60 -3.98
C ILE A 134 -0.39 11.68 -5.50
N THR A 135 -0.94 10.62 -6.11
CA THR A 135 -1.28 10.61 -7.55
C THR A 135 -2.33 11.67 -7.88
N ALA A 136 -3.36 11.80 -7.05
CA ALA A 136 -4.40 12.81 -7.24
C ALA A 136 -3.83 14.23 -7.15
N TYR A 137 -3.00 14.50 -6.12
CA TYR A 137 -2.38 15.79 -5.91
C TYR A 137 -1.48 16.19 -7.09
N TYR A 138 -0.52 15.34 -7.43
CA TYR A 138 0.39 15.62 -8.55
C TYR A 138 -0.35 15.74 -9.88
N GLY A 139 -1.32 14.87 -10.13
CA GLY A 139 -2.10 14.90 -11.37
C GLY A 139 -2.96 16.17 -11.53
N LEU A 140 -3.57 16.64 -10.44
CA LEU A 140 -4.42 17.81 -10.47
C LEU A 140 -3.61 19.09 -10.31
N ILE A 141 -2.80 19.21 -9.27
CA ILE A 141 -2.17 20.47 -8.87
C ILE A 141 -0.90 20.71 -9.67
N GLU A 142 0.02 19.73 -9.71
CA GLU A 142 1.35 19.95 -10.33
C GLU A 142 1.33 19.83 -11.86
N LEU A 143 0.47 18.97 -12.43
CA LEU A 143 0.39 18.74 -13.87
C LEU A 143 -0.82 19.38 -14.51
N GLY A 144 -1.98 19.32 -13.85
CA GLY A 144 -3.21 19.92 -14.35
C GLY A 144 -3.24 21.43 -14.21
N ASP A 145 -2.68 21.95 -13.13
CA ASP A 145 -2.59 23.37 -12.79
C ASP A 145 -3.88 24.15 -13.09
N PRO A 146 -5.04 23.73 -12.58
CA PRO A 146 -6.32 24.35 -12.92
C PRO A 146 -6.36 25.80 -12.44
N GLN A 147 -6.77 26.71 -13.34
CA GLN A 147 -6.85 28.12 -13.04
C GLN A 147 -8.26 28.54 -12.64
N PRO A 148 -8.42 29.61 -11.86
CA PRO A 148 -9.74 30.14 -11.48
C PRO A 148 -10.65 30.35 -12.70
N GLY A 149 -11.89 29.86 -12.61
CA GLY A 149 -12.88 29.95 -13.68
C GLY A 149 -12.81 28.83 -14.74
N GLU A 150 -11.85 27.93 -14.66
CA GLU A 150 -11.80 26.75 -15.53
C GLU A 150 -12.77 25.65 -15.07
N THR A 151 -13.19 24.83 -16.02
CA THR A 151 -14.00 23.64 -15.75
C THR A 151 -13.13 22.39 -15.83
N VAL A 152 -13.05 21.64 -14.74
CA VAL A 152 -12.28 20.40 -14.65
C VAL A 152 -13.23 19.20 -14.78
N LEU A 153 -12.95 18.32 -15.77
CA LEU A 153 -13.65 17.05 -15.93
C LEU A 153 -12.85 15.92 -15.33
N VAL A 154 -13.39 15.26 -14.32
CA VAL A 154 -12.74 14.13 -13.63
C VAL A 154 -13.38 12.81 -14.08
N SER A 155 -12.66 12.02 -14.89
CA SER A 155 -13.09 10.67 -15.22
C SER A 155 -12.86 9.72 -14.05
N GLY A 156 -13.76 8.74 -13.85
CA GLY A 156 -13.65 7.80 -12.73
C GLY A 156 -13.73 8.48 -11.35
N ALA A 157 -14.50 9.56 -11.22
CA ALA A 157 -14.61 10.38 -10.01
C ALA A 157 -15.02 9.61 -8.73
N ALA A 158 -15.71 8.47 -8.88
CA ALA A 158 -16.07 7.59 -7.77
C ALA A 158 -14.96 6.57 -7.42
N GLY A 159 -13.88 6.51 -8.19
CA GLY A 159 -12.72 5.67 -7.91
C GLY A 159 -11.79 6.27 -6.85
N ALA A 160 -10.82 5.49 -6.39
CA ALA A 160 -9.93 5.89 -5.30
C ALA A 160 -9.18 7.21 -5.60
N THR A 161 -8.54 7.33 -6.75
CA THR A 161 -7.82 8.56 -7.15
C THR A 161 -8.78 9.69 -7.51
N GLY A 162 -9.81 9.40 -8.32
CA GLY A 162 -10.78 10.41 -8.80
C GLY A 162 -11.54 11.08 -7.66
N SER A 163 -11.91 10.34 -6.61
CA SER A 163 -12.59 10.91 -5.46
C SER A 163 -11.71 11.89 -4.68
N VAL A 164 -10.40 11.62 -4.59
CA VAL A 164 -9.45 12.56 -3.97
C VAL A 164 -9.27 13.80 -4.84
N VAL A 165 -9.21 13.66 -6.17
CA VAL A 165 -9.18 14.81 -7.09
C VAL A 165 -10.40 15.72 -6.87
N VAL A 166 -11.60 15.14 -6.80
CA VAL A 166 -12.83 15.90 -6.54
C VAL A 166 -12.77 16.60 -5.18
N CYS A 167 -12.28 15.92 -4.13
CA CYS A 167 -12.10 16.53 -2.82
C CYS A 167 -11.11 17.71 -2.86
N LEU A 168 -10.00 17.59 -3.57
CA LEU A 168 -9.01 18.66 -3.70
C LEU A 168 -9.60 19.88 -4.41
N LEU A 169 -10.35 19.67 -5.51
CA LEU A 169 -11.05 20.75 -6.21
C LEU A 169 -12.05 21.47 -5.30
N TYR A 170 -12.90 20.70 -4.60
CA TYR A 170 -13.90 21.27 -3.72
C TYR A 170 -13.31 22.07 -2.56
N THR A 171 -12.21 21.59 -1.95
CA THR A 171 -11.55 22.30 -0.83
C THR A 171 -10.79 23.54 -1.29
N SER A 172 -10.27 23.56 -2.50
CA SER A 172 -9.63 24.74 -3.09
C SER A 172 -10.65 25.84 -3.38
N ASP A 173 -11.80 25.47 -3.96
CA ASP A 173 -12.90 26.39 -4.29
C ASP A 173 -13.54 27.00 -3.03
N ALA A 174 -13.75 26.16 -1.99
CA ALA A 174 -14.31 26.62 -0.71
C ALA A 174 -13.37 27.56 0.06
N ALA A 175 -12.06 27.52 -0.18
CA ALA A 175 -11.11 28.45 0.40
C ALA A 175 -11.21 29.84 -0.24
N ASP A 176 -11.58 29.93 -1.51
CA ASP A 176 -11.78 31.21 -2.22
C ASP A 176 -13.13 31.87 -1.86
N GLU A 177 -14.18 31.10 -1.59
CA GLU A 177 -15.49 31.64 -1.17
C GLU A 177 -15.50 32.18 0.26
N GLY A 178 -14.57 31.78 1.13
CA GLY A 178 -14.49 32.20 2.53
C GLY A 178 -13.89 33.59 2.77
N LEU A 179 -13.48 34.30 1.73
CA LEU A 179 -12.85 35.62 1.80
C LEU A 179 -13.68 36.75 1.17
N GLY A 180 -14.97 36.53 0.94
CA GLY A 180 -15.95 37.50 0.51
C GLY A 180 -16.71 38.17 1.66
#